data_4d1a8a188b0d9d198c13e8a6f73cc09f
#
_entry.id   4d1a8a188b0d9d198c13e8a6f73cc09f
#
_cell.length_a   1.000
_cell.length_b   1.000
_cell.length_c   1.000
_cell.angle_alpha   90.00
_cell.angle_beta   90.00
_cell.angle_gamma   90.00
#
_symmetry.space_group_name_H-M   'P 1'
#
loop_
_entity.id
_entity.type
_entity.pdbx_description
1 polymer ?
#
loop_
_entity_poly.entity_id
_entity_poly.type
_entity_poly.pdbx_seq_one_letter_code
_entity_poly.pdbx_strand_id
1 'polypeptide(L)'
;MLREFDAPLTVYVASDFAEGAGRLWWTALEAVIARTDQIDVQIGHSALRLDASTPAAKQAAFDRLHDWLRALPGEHDLNREIEALCTNYGVDMEALCRSLCLSWDEVKTLAADPLVTIGAHTVSHSNLAKQTEEIAAREMAVSRARIEQALERPVLHFAYPYGDRDAAGEREFALAAAAGFKTAVTTRPGMLFAENAGHMTALPRVSLNGNYQDARILPVLTSGAATAMWNGFRRIAAA
;
A
#
# COMPACT_ATOMS: atom_id res chain seq x y z
N MET A 1 7.31 -23.58 0.52
CA MET A 1 8.27 -22.68 1.21
C MET A 1 7.74 -22.21 2.57
N LEU A 2 6.70 -21.38 2.73
CA LEU A 2 6.25 -20.93 4.08
C LEU A 2 5.83 -22.09 4.99
N ARG A 3 5.13 -23.08 4.47
CA ARG A 3 4.74 -24.29 5.23
C ARG A 3 5.92 -25.13 5.74
N GLU A 4 7.06 -25.12 5.05
CA GLU A 4 8.28 -25.85 5.48
C GLU A 4 8.89 -25.25 6.75
N PHE A 5 8.56 -23.98 7.05
CA PHE A 5 9.09 -23.24 8.19
C PHE A 5 8.02 -22.88 9.22
N ASP A 6 6.78 -23.37 9.06
CA ASP A 6 5.64 -22.96 9.87
C ASP A 6 5.50 -21.44 9.99
N ALA A 7 5.85 -20.71 8.92
CA ALA A 7 5.90 -19.26 8.93
C ALA A 7 4.50 -18.67 8.64
N PRO A 8 3.88 -17.96 9.61
CA PRO A 8 2.60 -17.34 9.40
C PRO A 8 2.72 -16.15 8.41
N LEU A 9 1.68 -15.98 7.60
CA LEU A 9 1.58 -14.90 6.61
C LEU A 9 0.27 -14.13 6.82
N THR A 10 0.33 -12.80 6.75
CA THR A 10 -0.87 -11.96 6.64
C THR A 10 -0.87 -11.27 5.29
N VAL A 11 -1.96 -11.45 4.53
CA VAL A 11 -2.21 -10.73 3.27
C VAL A 11 -3.25 -9.65 3.54
N TYR A 12 -2.89 -8.41 3.30
CA TYR A 12 -3.80 -7.27 3.43
C TYR A 12 -4.41 -6.94 2.06
N VAL A 13 -5.73 -7.00 1.97
CA VAL A 13 -6.49 -6.91 0.71
C VAL A 13 -7.18 -5.56 0.60
N ALA A 14 -6.89 -4.81 -0.46
CA ALA A 14 -7.74 -3.72 -0.91
C ALA A 14 -8.90 -4.33 -1.71
N SER A 15 -10.14 -4.09 -1.29
CA SER A 15 -11.27 -4.86 -1.81
C SER A 15 -11.55 -4.63 -3.30
N ASP A 16 -11.36 -3.41 -3.81
CA ASP A 16 -11.51 -3.13 -5.24
C ASP A 16 -10.45 -3.89 -6.09
N PHE A 17 -9.28 -4.20 -5.51
CA PHE A 17 -8.26 -4.98 -6.20
C PHE A 17 -8.71 -6.44 -6.39
N ALA A 18 -9.32 -7.01 -5.38
CA ALA A 18 -9.87 -8.36 -5.47
C ALA A 18 -11.12 -8.45 -6.39
N GLU A 19 -11.79 -7.33 -6.63
CA GLU A 19 -12.89 -7.21 -7.60
C GLU A 19 -12.40 -6.96 -9.03
N GLY A 20 -11.08 -6.74 -9.23
CA GLY A 20 -10.51 -6.40 -10.53
C GLY A 20 -10.80 -4.98 -11.01
N ALA A 21 -11.30 -4.11 -10.11
CA ALA A 21 -11.65 -2.71 -10.37
C ALA A 21 -10.67 -1.71 -9.74
N GLY A 22 -9.64 -2.21 -9.05
CA GLY A 22 -8.66 -1.39 -8.34
C GLY A 22 -7.74 -0.62 -9.28
N ARG A 23 -7.33 0.57 -8.85
CA ARG A 23 -6.44 1.45 -9.61
C ARG A 23 -5.00 1.33 -9.09
N LEU A 24 -4.22 0.45 -9.71
CA LEU A 24 -2.78 0.33 -9.48
C LEU A 24 -2.04 1.46 -10.19
N TRP A 25 -2.27 2.71 -9.75
CA TRP A 25 -1.80 3.90 -10.45
C TRP A 25 -0.28 3.91 -10.68
N TRP A 26 0.52 3.39 -9.74
CA TRP A 26 1.98 3.29 -9.87
C TRP A 26 2.40 2.28 -10.94
N THR A 27 1.71 1.15 -11.02
CA THR A 27 1.95 0.14 -12.07
C THR A 27 1.44 0.62 -13.43
N ALA A 28 0.33 1.34 -13.45
CA ALA A 28 -0.19 1.97 -14.66
C ALA A 28 0.79 3.03 -15.19
N LEU A 29 1.38 3.85 -14.31
CA LEU A 29 2.43 4.79 -14.66
C LEU A 29 3.66 4.07 -15.25
N GLU A 30 4.10 3.00 -14.62
CA GLU A 30 5.19 2.15 -15.14
C GLU A 30 4.86 1.61 -16.54
N ALA A 31 3.63 1.12 -16.74
CA ALA A 31 3.17 0.61 -18.03
C ALA A 31 3.11 1.70 -19.11
N VAL A 32 2.72 2.93 -18.77
CA VAL A 32 2.79 4.09 -19.67
C VAL A 32 4.23 4.35 -20.10
N ILE A 33 5.14 4.45 -19.14
CA ILE A 33 6.56 4.75 -19.38
C ILE A 33 7.24 3.65 -20.20
N ALA A 34 6.88 2.39 -19.96
CA ALA A 34 7.44 1.26 -20.69
C ALA A 34 7.13 1.29 -22.19
N ARG A 35 5.99 1.87 -22.59
CA ARG A 35 5.46 1.83 -23.97
C ARG A 35 6.00 2.92 -24.90
N THR A 36 6.72 3.91 -24.38
CA THR A 36 7.15 5.07 -25.16
C THR A 36 8.56 5.48 -24.87
N ASP A 37 9.18 6.20 -25.80
CA ASP A 37 10.48 6.83 -25.60
C ASP A 37 10.36 8.31 -25.18
N GLN A 38 9.12 8.84 -25.14
CA GLN A 38 8.85 10.22 -24.75
C GLN A 38 7.46 10.32 -24.13
N ILE A 39 7.36 11.07 -23.02
CA ILE A 39 6.10 11.31 -22.32
C ILE A 39 5.77 12.79 -22.37
N ASP A 40 4.62 13.12 -22.92
CA ASP A 40 4.04 14.46 -22.86
C ASP A 40 2.96 14.47 -21.78
N VAL A 41 3.09 15.38 -20.82
CA VAL A 41 2.18 15.51 -19.67
C VAL A 41 1.95 16.97 -19.34
N GLN A 42 0.71 17.30 -18.93
CA GLN A 42 0.37 18.62 -18.43
C GLN A 42 0.46 18.61 -16.90
N ILE A 43 1.33 19.45 -16.33
CA ILE A 43 1.45 19.64 -14.89
C ILE A 43 1.04 21.09 -14.55
N GLY A 44 -0.15 21.24 -14.01
CA GLY A 44 -0.75 22.58 -13.83
C GLY A 44 -0.93 23.30 -15.16
N HIS A 45 -0.28 24.45 -15.33
CA HIS A 45 -0.32 25.24 -16.56
C HIS A 45 0.86 24.96 -17.51
N SER A 46 1.75 24.05 -17.17
CA SER A 46 2.98 23.78 -17.91
C SER A 46 2.90 22.45 -18.65
N ALA A 47 3.07 22.48 -19.97
CA ALA A 47 3.31 21.29 -20.76
C ALA A 47 4.76 20.81 -20.50
N LEU A 48 4.91 19.58 -20.13
CA LEU A 48 6.19 18.96 -19.84
C LEU A 48 6.41 17.80 -20.80
N ARG A 49 7.61 17.74 -21.38
CA ARG A 49 8.06 16.62 -22.19
C ARG A 49 9.21 15.93 -21.49
N LEU A 50 9.07 14.65 -21.22
CA LEU A 50 10.06 13.82 -20.54
C LEU A 50 10.64 12.82 -21.51
N ASP A 51 11.96 12.69 -21.50
CA ASP A 51 12.67 11.59 -22.18
C ASP A 51 12.42 10.27 -21.45
N ALA A 52 12.12 9.23 -22.20
CA ALA A 52 11.96 7.86 -21.74
C ALA A 52 12.62 6.86 -22.72
N SER A 53 13.63 7.30 -23.46
CA SER A 53 14.28 6.51 -24.52
C SER A 53 15.29 5.48 -24.01
N THR A 54 15.76 5.64 -22.77
CA THR A 54 16.74 4.72 -22.13
C THR A 54 16.20 4.23 -20.78
N PRO A 55 16.72 3.10 -20.25
CA PRO A 55 16.34 2.65 -18.90
C PRO A 55 16.54 3.71 -17.82
N ALA A 56 17.62 4.47 -17.87
CA ALA A 56 17.88 5.55 -16.92
C ALA A 56 16.90 6.72 -17.08
N ALA A 57 16.57 7.09 -18.32
CA ALA A 57 15.57 8.11 -18.61
C ALA A 57 14.16 7.66 -18.17
N LYS A 58 13.77 6.39 -18.40
CA LYS A 58 12.52 5.81 -17.90
C LYS A 58 12.43 5.89 -16.39
N GLN A 59 13.49 5.55 -15.66
CA GLN A 59 13.50 5.66 -14.20
C GLN A 59 13.34 7.11 -13.75
N ALA A 60 14.08 8.05 -14.36
CA ALA A 60 13.96 9.46 -14.00
C ALA A 60 12.56 10.03 -14.30
N ALA A 61 11.95 9.62 -15.41
CA ALA A 61 10.57 9.99 -15.73
C ALA A 61 9.58 9.41 -14.73
N PHE A 62 9.77 8.13 -14.32
CA PHE A 62 8.95 7.48 -13.29
C PHE A 62 9.04 8.23 -11.97
N ASP A 63 10.25 8.46 -11.46
CA ASP A 63 10.47 9.12 -10.17
C ASP A 63 9.79 10.51 -10.16
N ARG A 64 9.97 11.29 -11.22
CA ARG A 64 9.38 12.62 -11.34
C ARG A 64 7.85 12.61 -11.40
N LEU A 65 7.25 11.73 -12.20
CA LEU A 65 5.79 11.64 -12.33
C LEU A 65 5.15 11.02 -11.10
N HIS A 66 5.80 10.01 -10.50
CA HIS A 66 5.38 9.40 -9.25
C HIS A 66 5.32 10.43 -8.11
N ASP A 67 6.39 11.22 -7.93
CA ASP A 67 6.44 12.26 -6.90
C ASP A 67 5.37 13.33 -7.12
N TRP A 68 5.18 13.76 -8.38
CA TRP A 68 4.12 14.68 -8.72
C TRP A 68 2.72 14.14 -8.40
N LEU A 69 2.42 12.92 -8.84
CA LEU A 69 1.12 12.29 -8.56
C LEU A 69 0.88 12.13 -7.05
N ARG A 70 1.90 11.72 -6.30
CA ARG A 70 1.81 11.64 -4.84
C ARG A 70 1.65 12.98 -4.14
N ALA A 71 2.15 14.07 -4.72
CA ALA A 71 2.01 15.41 -4.19
C ALA A 71 0.62 16.04 -4.44
N LEU A 72 -0.20 15.46 -5.31
CA LEU A 72 -1.55 15.97 -5.57
C LEU A 72 -2.40 16.00 -4.30
N PRO A 73 -3.26 17.01 -4.13
CA PRO A 73 -3.95 17.24 -2.86
C PRO A 73 -4.96 16.15 -2.51
N GLY A 74 -5.56 15.50 -3.51
CA GLY A 74 -6.58 14.48 -3.28
C GLY A 74 -6.49 13.30 -4.24
N GLU A 75 -7.11 12.19 -3.83
CA GLU A 75 -7.19 10.96 -4.62
C GLU A 75 -7.93 11.17 -5.95
N HIS A 76 -8.92 12.06 -5.96
CA HIS A 76 -9.65 12.40 -7.18
C HIS A 76 -8.73 13.02 -8.24
N ASP A 77 -7.85 13.93 -7.83
CA ASP A 77 -6.91 14.57 -8.74
C ASP A 77 -5.88 13.56 -9.26
N LEU A 78 -5.34 12.72 -8.38
CA LEU A 78 -4.43 11.64 -8.76
C LEU A 78 -5.08 10.72 -9.79
N ASN A 79 -6.29 10.26 -9.53
CA ASN A 79 -7.02 9.35 -10.41
C ASN A 79 -7.28 9.99 -11.78
N ARG A 80 -7.69 11.25 -11.83
CA ARG A 80 -7.89 11.99 -13.09
C ARG A 80 -6.61 12.06 -13.92
N GLU A 81 -5.50 12.41 -13.30
CA GLU A 81 -4.23 12.58 -14.01
C GLU A 81 -3.68 11.23 -14.54
N ILE A 82 -3.75 10.17 -13.73
CA ILE A 82 -3.30 8.86 -14.19
C ILE A 82 -4.21 8.27 -15.26
N GLU A 83 -5.54 8.48 -15.17
CA GLU A 83 -6.49 8.08 -16.21
C GLU A 83 -6.22 8.78 -17.54
N ALA A 84 -5.89 10.08 -17.50
CA ALA A 84 -5.52 10.83 -18.69
C ALA A 84 -4.23 10.27 -19.34
N LEU A 85 -3.21 10.00 -18.52
CA LEU A 85 -1.98 9.36 -19.01
C LEU A 85 -2.27 7.99 -19.61
N CYS A 86 -3.01 7.14 -18.93
CA CYS A 86 -3.34 5.80 -19.40
C CYS A 86 -4.12 5.85 -20.73
N THR A 87 -5.07 6.77 -20.86
CA THR A 87 -5.86 6.97 -22.10
C THR A 87 -4.95 7.40 -23.25
N ASN A 88 -4.05 8.35 -23.01
CA ASN A 88 -3.16 8.87 -24.05
C ASN A 88 -2.14 7.82 -24.55
N TYR A 89 -1.75 6.89 -23.69
CA TYR A 89 -0.76 5.86 -24.01
C TYR A 89 -1.33 4.44 -24.13
N GLY A 90 -2.66 4.29 -24.17
CA GLY A 90 -3.33 3.02 -24.41
C GLY A 90 -3.11 1.98 -23.30
N VAL A 91 -3.07 2.39 -22.04
CA VAL A 91 -2.96 1.50 -20.88
C VAL A 91 -4.35 1.24 -20.29
N ASP A 92 -4.75 -0.02 -20.21
CA ASP A 92 -5.98 -0.47 -19.57
C ASP A 92 -5.70 -0.81 -18.10
N MET A 93 -6.12 0.07 -17.18
CA MET A 93 -5.89 -0.10 -15.74
C MET A 93 -6.68 -1.26 -15.12
N GLU A 94 -7.90 -1.54 -15.65
CA GLU A 94 -8.66 -2.69 -15.15
C GLU A 94 -8.04 -4.00 -15.58
N ALA A 95 -7.55 -4.09 -16.83
CA ALA A 95 -6.83 -5.27 -17.30
C ALA A 95 -5.54 -5.49 -16.48
N LEU A 96 -4.81 -4.43 -16.13
CA LEU A 96 -3.66 -4.51 -15.22
C LEU A 96 -4.07 -5.03 -13.84
N CYS A 97 -5.14 -4.50 -13.26
CA CYS A 97 -5.63 -4.94 -11.96
C CYS A 97 -5.98 -6.44 -11.99
N ARG A 98 -6.77 -6.87 -12.97
CA ARG A 98 -7.16 -8.29 -13.12
C ARG A 98 -5.97 -9.23 -13.37
N SER A 99 -4.91 -8.75 -14.00
CA SER A 99 -3.72 -9.57 -14.28
C SER A 99 -2.72 -9.65 -13.12
N LEU A 100 -2.71 -8.67 -12.23
CA LEU A 100 -1.69 -8.53 -11.18
C LEU A 100 -2.22 -8.76 -9.77
N CYS A 101 -3.52 -8.56 -9.55
CA CYS A 101 -4.14 -8.73 -8.24
C CYS A 101 -4.85 -10.07 -8.11
N LEU A 102 -4.93 -10.55 -6.89
CA LEU A 102 -5.70 -11.75 -6.57
C LEU A 102 -7.19 -11.47 -6.70
N SER A 103 -7.91 -12.37 -7.36
CA SER A 103 -9.38 -12.42 -7.36
C SER A 103 -9.90 -12.90 -6.00
N TRP A 104 -11.20 -12.70 -5.73
CA TRP A 104 -11.83 -13.23 -4.51
C TRP A 104 -11.67 -14.75 -4.36
N ASP A 105 -11.69 -15.51 -5.46
CA ASP A 105 -11.52 -16.97 -5.39
C ASP A 105 -10.09 -17.36 -5.01
N GLU A 106 -9.10 -16.61 -5.47
CA GLU A 106 -7.71 -16.80 -5.06
C GLU A 106 -7.48 -16.37 -3.60
N VAL A 107 -8.12 -15.27 -3.16
CA VAL A 107 -8.10 -14.84 -1.75
C VAL A 107 -8.72 -15.91 -0.86
N LYS A 108 -9.86 -16.51 -1.23
CA LYS A 108 -10.49 -17.64 -0.52
C LYS A 108 -9.56 -18.85 -0.47
N THR A 109 -8.89 -19.16 -1.57
CA THR A 109 -7.93 -20.27 -1.65
C THR A 109 -6.76 -20.05 -0.68
N LEU A 110 -6.20 -18.85 -0.63
CA LEU A 110 -5.16 -18.49 0.35
C LEU A 110 -5.69 -18.57 1.78
N ALA A 111 -6.89 -18.06 2.00
CA ALA A 111 -7.53 -18.02 3.31
C ALA A 111 -7.84 -19.41 3.88
N ALA A 112 -7.89 -20.45 3.08
CA ALA A 112 -8.06 -21.84 3.52
C ALA A 112 -6.82 -22.42 4.18
N ASP A 113 -5.64 -21.82 3.98
CA ASP A 113 -4.41 -22.25 4.67
C ASP A 113 -4.39 -21.72 6.12
N PRO A 114 -4.22 -22.58 7.14
CA PRO A 114 -4.22 -22.15 8.54
C PRO A 114 -3.06 -21.20 8.90
N LEU A 115 -2.00 -21.15 8.12
CA LEU A 115 -0.90 -20.20 8.30
C LEU A 115 -1.21 -18.82 7.70
N VAL A 116 -2.30 -18.67 6.92
CA VAL A 116 -2.63 -17.43 6.23
C VAL A 116 -3.75 -16.69 6.95
N THR A 117 -3.48 -15.45 7.31
CA THR A 117 -4.46 -14.50 7.80
C THR A 117 -4.77 -13.49 6.69
N ILE A 118 -6.04 -13.18 6.47
CA ILE A 118 -6.45 -12.09 5.58
C ILE A 118 -6.82 -10.88 6.44
N GLY A 119 -6.20 -9.74 6.13
CA GLY A 119 -6.49 -8.43 6.70
C GLY A 119 -7.04 -7.47 5.66
N ALA A 120 -7.56 -6.33 6.10
CA ALA A 120 -8.08 -5.28 5.23
C ALA A 120 -7.01 -4.21 4.91
N HIS A 121 -7.17 -3.59 3.72
CA HIS A 121 -6.26 -2.55 3.23
C HIS A 121 -7.01 -1.43 2.49
N THR A 122 -8.12 -0.97 3.05
CA THR A 122 -9.10 -0.06 2.44
C THR A 122 -9.86 -0.68 1.25
N VAL A 123 -10.79 0.08 0.71
CA VAL A 123 -11.50 -0.28 -0.53
C VAL A 123 -10.60 -0.06 -1.73
N SER A 124 -10.11 1.18 -1.90
CA SER A 124 -9.47 1.68 -3.12
C SER A 124 -7.94 1.83 -3.03
N HIS A 125 -7.32 1.47 -1.90
CA HIS A 125 -5.91 1.76 -1.59
C HIS A 125 -5.60 3.26 -1.51
N SER A 126 -6.57 4.08 -1.09
CA SER A 126 -6.40 5.54 -0.99
C SER A 126 -5.52 5.97 0.17
N ASN A 127 -4.84 7.12 0.02
CA ASN A 127 -4.16 7.79 1.13
C ASN A 127 -5.21 8.38 2.08
N LEU A 128 -5.41 7.73 3.24
CA LEU A 128 -6.47 8.08 4.18
C LEU A 128 -6.30 9.46 4.79
N ALA A 129 -5.06 9.92 5.02
CA ALA A 129 -4.80 11.24 5.57
C ALA A 129 -5.23 12.38 4.62
N LYS A 130 -5.33 12.11 3.32
CA LYS A 130 -5.84 13.05 2.31
C LYS A 130 -7.35 13.02 2.14
N GLN A 131 -8.06 12.13 2.84
CA GLN A 131 -9.52 12.00 2.80
C GLN A 131 -10.19 12.75 3.95
N THR A 132 -11.48 13.06 3.79
CA THR A 132 -12.29 13.47 4.95
C THR A 132 -12.44 12.30 5.92
N GLU A 133 -12.79 12.60 7.17
CA GLU A 133 -12.96 11.58 8.20
C GLU A 133 -14.01 10.53 7.80
N GLU A 134 -15.14 10.99 7.24
CA GLU A 134 -16.22 10.11 6.78
C GLU A 134 -15.75 9.17 5.66
N ILE A 135 -14.96 9.68 4.70
CA ILE A 135 -14.44 8.85 3.61
C ILE A 135 -13.43 7.85 4.16
N ALA A 136 -12.51 8.29 5.01
CA ALA A 136 -11.51 7.42 5.62
C ALA A 136 -12.16 6.30 6.46
N ALA A 137 -13.16 6.64 7.28
CA ALA A 137 -13.92 5.64 8.04
C ALA A 137 -14.65 4.65 7.13
N ARG A 138 -15.28 5.14 6.06
CA ARG A 138 -15.98 4.31 5.06
C ARG A 138 -15.02 3.36 4.33
N GLU A 139 -13.84 3.84 3.90
CA GLU A 139 -12.79 3.03 3.27
C GLU A 139 -12.38 1.83 4.14
N MET A 140 -12.26 2.04 5.44
CA MET A 140 -11.94 0.97 6.39
C MET A 140 -13.11 0.02 6.61
N ALA A 141 -14.30 0.56 6.92
CA ALA A 141 -15.46 -0.25 7.29
C ALA A 141 -16.00 -1.08 6.13
N VAL A 142 -16.10 -0.49 4.92
CA VAL A 142 -16.60 -1.18 3.72
C VAL A 142 -15.60 -2.25 3.26
N SER A 143 -14.30 -1.96 3.27
CA SER A 143 -13.28 -2.97 2.97
C SER A 143 -13.39 -4.18 3.88
N ARG A 144 -13.48 -3.94 5.20
CA ARG A 144 -13.69 -5.01 6.17
C ARG A 144 -14.94 -5.83 5.85
N ALA A 145 -16.07 -5.17 5.67
CA ALA A 145 -17.36 -5.85 5.42
C ALA A 145 -17.33 -6.70 4.14
N ARG A 146 -16.73 -6.21 3.05
CA ARG A 146 -16.59 -6.96 1.80
C ARG A 146 -15.73 -8.21 1.96
N ILE A 147 -14.61 -8.10 2.68
CA ILE A 147 -13.74 -9.24 2.92
C ILE A 147 -14.43 -10.25 3.85
N GLU A 148 -15.11 -9.78 4.91
CA GLU A 148 -15.88 -10.64 5.82
C GLU A 148 -17.00 -11.37 5.07
N GLN A 149 -17.70 -10.69 4.17
CA GLN A 149 -18.72 -11.30 3.31
C GLN A 149 -18.13 -12.36 2.37
N ALA A 150 -16.98 -12.07 1.75
CA ALA A 150 -16.34 -13.02 0.83
C ALA A 150 -15.81 -14.27 1.55
N LEU A 151 -15.29 -14.11 2.76
CA LEU A 151 -14.62 -15.17 3.51
C LEU A 151 -15.51 -15.86 4.56
N GLU A 152 -16.70 -15.31 4.85
CA GLU A 152 -17.63 -15.77 5.89
C GLU A 152 -16.99 -15.87 7.28
N ARG A 153 -16.02 -14.98 7.56
CA ARG A 153 -15.30 -14.95 8.84
C ARG A 153 -14.86 -13.53 9.21
N PRO A 154 -14.63 -13.23 10.50
CA PRO A 154 -14.21 -11.90 10.94
C PRO A 154 -12.83 -11.50 10.37
N VAL A 155 -12.69 -10.22 10.02
CA VAL A 155 -11.43 -9.58 9.63
C VAL A 155 -11.00 -8.63 10.74
N LEU A 156 -9.89 -8.94 11.38
CA LEU A 156 -9.47 -8.29 12.62
C LEU A 156 -8.21 -7.42 12.46
N HIS A 157 -7.58 -7.45 11.30
CA HIS A 157 -6.29 -6.83 11.05
C HIS A 157 -6.37 -5.87 9.87
N PHE A 158 -5.66 -4.75 9.98
CA PHE A 158 -5.64 -3.70 8.98
C PHE A 158 -4.20 -3.27 8.65
N ALA A 159 -3.93 -2.86 7.43
CA ALA A 159 -2.73 -2.12 7.07
C ALA A 159 -3.13 -0.80 6.41
N TYR A 160 -2.47 0.29 6.79
CA TYR A 160 -2.70 1.59 6.17
C TYR A 160 -2.02 1.65 4.80
N PRO A 161 -2.74 2.02 3.70
CA PRO A 161 -2.10 2.32 2.43
C PRO A 161 -1.00 3.37 2.62
N TYR A 162 0.15 3.17 1.96
CA TYR A 162 1.37 3.95 2.17
C TYR A 162 1.93 3.83 3.60
N GLY A 163 1.16 4.13 4.61
CA GLY A 163 1.42 3.90 6.04
C GLY A 163 2.57 4.72 6.63
N ASP A 164 3.10 5.70 5.89
CA ASP A 164 4.06 6.68 6.38
C ASP A 164 3.39 7.76 7.24
N ARG A 165 4.17 8.77 7.69
CA ARG A 165 3.66 9.83 8.57
C ARG A 165 2.64 10.74 7.89
N ASP A 166 2.69 10.84 6.57
CA ASP A 166 1.83 11.69 5.77
C ASP A 166 0.57 10.94 5.28
N ALA A 167 0.48 9.62 5.57
CA ALA A 167 -0.62 8.77 5.12
C ALA A 167 -1.50 8.24 6.26
N ALA A 168 -0.97 8.13 7.48
CA ALA A 168 -1.73 7.68 8.64
C ALA A 168 -1.21 8.36 9.92
N GLY A 169 -2.10 8.86 10.75
CA GLY A 169 -1.82 9.53 12.03
C GLY A 169 -2.83 9.14 13.09
N GLU A 170 -2.90 9.92 14.17
CA GLU A 170 -3.78 9.66 15.31
C GLU A 170 -5.24 9.50 14.90
N ARG A 171 -5.71 10.31 13.92
CA ARG A 171 -7.07 10.22 13.38
C ARG A 171 -7.33 8.84 12.77
N GLU A 172 -6.45 8.38 11.88
CA GLU A 172 -6.58 7.09 11.21
C GLU A 172 -6.47 5.93 12.19
N PHE A 173 -5.62 6.05 13.23
CA PHE A 173 -5.49 5.03 14.27
C PHE A 173 -6.77 4.91 15.11
N ALA A 174 -7.40 6.04 15.44
CA ALA A 174 -8.70 6.06 16.11
C ALA A 174 -9.82 5.48 15.23
N LEU A 175 -9.85 5.82 13.94
CA LEU A 175 -10.82 5.27 12.98
C LEU A 175 -10.66 3.77 12.81
N ALA A 176 -9.45 3.23 12.76
CA ALA A 176 -9.22 1.79 12.68
C ALA A 176 -9.72 1.06 13.94
N ALA A 177 -9.50 1.65 15.12
CA ALA A 177 -10.05 1.12 16.37
C ALA A 177 -11.59 1.17 16.38
N ALA A 178 -12.18 2.29 15.96
CA ALA A 178 -13.64 2.44 15.86
C ALA A 178 -14.28 1.49 14.83
N ALA A 179 -13.56 1.19 13.74
CA ALA A 179 -13.95 0.17 12.76
C ALA A 179 -13.85 -1.26 13.30
N GLY A 180 -13.33 -1.47 14.53
CA GLY A 180 -13.26 -2.76 15.20
C GLY A 180 -12.07 -3.62 14.80
N PHE A 181 -11.03 -3.06 14.23
CA PHE A 181 -9.78 -3.77 14.02
C PHE A 181 -9.03 -3.97 15.35
N LYS A 182 -8.51 -5.18 15.57
CA LYS A 182 -7.68 -5.49 16.74
C LYS A 182 -6.26 -4.98 16.58
N THR A 183 -5.74 -5.00 15.36
CA THR A 183 -4.41 -4.47 15.05
C THR A 183 -4.45 -3.71 13.73
N ALA A 184 -3.65 -2.65 13.66
CA ALA A 184 -3.38 -2.00 12.39
C ALA A 184 -1.88 -1.65 12.30
N VAL A 185 -1.30 -1.85 11.12
CA VAL A 185 0.14 -1.70 10.88
C VAL A 185 0.42 -0.55 9.92
N THR A 186 1.47 0.20 10.24
CA THR A 186 2.03 1.27 9.40
C THR A 186 3.23 0.75 8.60
N THR A 187 3.86 1.59 7.80
CA THR A 187 5.15 1.30 7.16
C THR A 187 6.33 1.92 7.93
N ARG A 188 6.06 2.55 9.07
CA ARG A 188 7.09 3.21 9.90
C ARG A 188 8.05 2.17 10.47
N PRO A 189 9.38 2.36 10.31
CA PRO A 189 10.36 1.37 10.75
C PRO A 189 10.38 1.26 12.28
N GLY A 190 10.19 0.06 12.82
CA GLY A 190 10.25 -0.17 14.27
C GLY A 190 10.09 -1.63 14.62
N MET A 191 10.54 -1.96 15.84
CA MET A 191 10.32 -3.25 16.49
C MET A 191 9.14 -3.14 17.44
N LEU A 192 8.52 -4.27 17.78
CA LEU A 192 7.47 -4.33 18.79
C LEU A 192 8.06 -4.45 20.18
N PHE A 193 7.52 -3.68 21.10
CA PHE A 193 7.86 -3.68 22.54
C PHE A 193 6.56 -3.78 23.36
N ALA A 194 6.68 -4.01 24.67
CA ALA A 194 5.53 -4.12 25.56
C ALA A 194 4.63 -2.86 25.53
N GLU A 195 5.21 -1.69 25.35
CA GLU A 195 4.52 -0.40 25.26
C GLU A 195 3.55 -0.33 24.06
N ASN A 196 3.81 -1.08 22.98
CA ASN A 196 2.90 -1.13 21.81
C ASN A 196 1.54 -1.77 22.13
N ALA A 197 1.40 -2.49 23.26
CA ALA A 197 0.12 -3.06 23.69
C ALA A 197 -0.97 -2.01 23.92
N GLY A 198 -0.60 -0.75 24.23
CA GLY A 198 -1.51 0.39 24.32
C GLY A 198 -1.87 1.02 22.98
N HIS A 199 -1.21 0.62 21.89
CA HIS A 199 -1.30 1.26 20.57
C HIS A 199 -1.45 0.24 19.43
N MET A 200 -2.35 -0.73 19.61
CA MET A 200 -2.51 -1.86 18.68
C MET A 200 -2.93 -1.47 17.27
N THR A 201 -3.49 -0.28 17.08
CA THR A 201 -3.83 0.27 15.76
C THR A 201 -2.75 1.18 15.15
N ALA A 202 -1.57 1.23 15.76
CA ALA A 202 -0.44 2.06 15.33
C ALA A 202 0.88 1.28 15.40
N LEU A 203 0.91 0.05 14.88
CA LEU A 203 2.07 -0.83 15.00
C LEU A 203 3.10 -0.53 13.91
N PRO A 204 4.39 -0.43 14.28
CA PRO A 204 5.48 -0.30 13.32
C PRO A 204 5.78 -1.62 12.62
N ARG A 205 6.55 -1.58 11.53
CA ARG A 205 7.02 -2.76 10.79
C ARG A 205 8.50 -2.66 10.45
N VAL A 206 9.13 -3.81 10.27
CA VAL A 206 10.42 -3.92 9.58
C VAL A 206 10.15 -4.27 8.14
N SER A 207 10.64 -3.44 7.20
CA SER A 207 10.47 -3.68 5.77
C SER A 207 11.56 -4.61 5.25
N LEU A 208 11.16 -5.71 4.63
CA LEU A 208 12.01 -6.53 3.77
C LEU A 208 11.60 -6.23 2.32
N ASN A 209 12.44 -5.55 1.58
CA ASN A 209 12.15 -5.10 0.23
C ASN A 209 13.29 -5.43 -0.73
N GLY A 210 13.07 -5.21 -2.03
CA GLY A 210 14.02 -5.52 -3.08
C GLY A 210 15.37 -4.79 -3.02
N ASN A 211 15.51 -3.75 -2.20
CA ASN A 211 16.77 -3.03 -2.01
C ASN A 211 17.78 -3.84 -1.17
N TYR A 212 17.31 -4.85 -0.43
CA TYR A 212 18.11 -5.65 0.49
C TYR A 212 18.01 -7.13 0.14
N GLN A 213 18.69 -7.54 -0.93
CA GLN A 213 18.62 -8.91 -1.45
C GLN A 213 19.68 -9.87 -0.86
N ASP A 214 20.62 -9.34 -0.06
CA ASP A 214 21.63 -10.18 0.61
C ASP A 214 21.05 -10.77 1.90
N ALA A 215 21.03 -12.10 2.00
CA ALA A 215 20.50 -12.82 3.17
C ALA A 215 21.19 -12.40 4.49
N ARG A 216 22.45 -11.92 4.44
CA ARG A 216 23.18 -11.41 5.61
C ARG A 216 22.53 -10.17 6.24
N ILE A 217 21.67 -9.45 5.51
CA ILE A 217 20.96 -8.27 6.01
C ILE A 217 19.78 -8.68 6.91
N LEU A 218 19.20 -9.86 6.72
CA LEU A 218 18.06 -10.33 7.51
C LEU A 218 18.32 -10.30 9.03
N PRO A 219 19.42 -10.87 9.55
CA PRO A 219 19.73 -10.79 10.98
C PRO A 219 19.89 -9.35 11.48
N VAL A 220 20.44 -8.45 10.67
CA VAL A 220 20.60 -7.04 11.04
C VAL A 220 19.24 -6.34 11.16
N LEU A 221 18.35 -6.55 10.19
CA LEU A 221 17.00 -5.97 10.20
C LEU A 221 16.16 -6.54 11.35
N THR A 222 16.19 -7.85 11.55
CA THR A 222 15.39 -8.53 12.58
C THR A 222 15.95 -8.37 14.00
N SER A 223 17.24 -8.02 14.16
CA SER A 223 17.84 -7.70 15.47
C SER A 223 17.31 -6.41 16.09
N GLY A 224 16.68 -5.55 15.29
CA GLY A 224 16.27 -4.21 15.70
C GLY A 224 17.39 -3.17 15.73
N ALA A 225 18.65 -3.53 15.47
CA ALA A 225 19.76 -2.59 15.49
C ALA A 225 19.61 -1.49 14.42
N ALA A 226 19.22 -1.87 13.20
CA ALA A 226 18.96 -0.92 12.11
C ALA A 226 17.84 0.07 12.46
N THR A 227 16.73 -0.41 13.00
CA THR A 227 15.60 0.43 13.42
C THR A 227 15.93 1.30 14.63
N ALA A 228 16.75 0.81 15.56
CA ALA A 228 17.22 1.59 16.72
C ALA A 228 18.06 2.79 16.25
N MET A 229 19.03 2.57 15.36
CA MET A 229 19.83 3.66 14.76
C MET A 229 18.97 4.63 13.97
N TRP A 230 18.06 4.13 13.15
CA TRP A 230 17.13 4.96 12.36
C TRP A 230 16.26 5.87 13.24
N ASN A 231 15.79 5.34 14.37
CA ASN A 231 14.92 6.07 15.30
C ASN A 231 15.71 6.84 16.38
N GLY A 232 17.04 7.02 16.22
CA GLY A 232 17.86 7.71 17.21
C GLY A 232 17.83 7.04 18.60
N PHE A 233 17.79 5.70 18.62
CA PHE A 233 17.68 4.84 19.81
C PHE A 233 16.41 5.06 20.64
N ARG A 234 15.38 5.66 20.05
CA ARG A 234 14.07 5.81 20.68
C ARG A 234 13.19 4.59 20.34
N ARG A 235 12.45 4.09 21.32
CA ARG A 235 11.38 3.11 21.09
C ARG A 235 10.16 3.84 20.53
N ILE A 236 9.54 3.26 19.50
CA ILE A 236 8.31 3.77 18.93
C ILE A 236 7.16 2.98 19.56
N ALA A 237 6.46 3.58 20.51
CA ALA A 237 5.29 2.96 21.14
C ALA A 237 4.04 3.06 20.25
N ALA A 238 3.86 4.20 19.59
CA ALA A 238 2.88 4.40 18.53
C ALA A 238 3.62 4.86 17.26
N ALA A 239 3.38 4.20 16.16
CA ALA A 239 4.06 4.48 14.89
C ALA A 239 3.44 5.67 14.18
#